data_bc45237ceafaad8f90ec5f55abdee583
#
_entry.id   bc45237ceafaad8f90ec5f55abdee583
#
_cell.length_a   1.000
_cell.length_b   1.000
_cell.length_c   1.000
_cell.angle_alpha   90.00
_cell.angle_beta   90.00
_cell.angle_gamma   90.00
#
_symmetry.space_group_name_H-M   'P 1'
#
loop_
_entity.id
_entity.type
_entity.pdbx_description
1 polymer ?
#
loop_
_entity_poly.entity_id
_entity_poly.type
_entity_poly.pdbx_seq_one_letter_code
_entity_poly.pdbx_strand_id
1 'polypeptide(L)'
;KISGEITPEYLGVGYIIGPKIAGVLVAGSVLTWFVFNPLLATVVPGDVIAAQLVKLGYLQDLQTAGGPGGWDPITHQFSDYAVAIYRAFVRQIGAGAVAAGGFITLIKTIPTIISSFKGSLGSIRAEKTENATIKRTDRDLSVKIVLWGSLGLILLMTIMPQIPGDGVLSKLLI
;
A
#
# COMPACT_ATOMS: atom_id res chain seq x y z
N LYS A 1 19.08 5.41 21.89
CA LYS A 1 17.99 6.39 22.17
C LYS A 1 16.67 5.73 21.82
N ILE A 2 15.80 5.53 22.81
CA ILE A 2 14.42 5.12 22.59
C ILE A 2 13.59 6.40 22.59
N SER A 3 13.13 6.83 21.42
CA SER A 3 12.24 7.97 21.29
C SER A 3 10.90 7.48 20.73
N GLY A 4 9.82 7.73 21.44
CA GLY A 4 8.47 7.47 20.97
C GLY A 4 7.99 8.66 20.14
N GLU A 5 7.70 8.42 18.88
CA GLU A 5 7.06 9.40 18.01
C GLU A 5 5.55 9.23 18.13
N ILE A 6 4.91 10.16 18.83
CA ILE A 6 3.46 10.14 19.03
C ILE A 6 2.84 11.14 18.08
N THR A 7 2.25 10.64 17.00
CA THR A 7 1.52 11.46 16.04
C THR A 7 0.02 11.21 16.16
N PRO A 8 -0.82 12.25 16.17
CA PRO A 8 -2.29 12.13 16.30
C PRO A 8 -2.91 11.26 15.21
N GLU A 9 -2.32 11.25 14.01
CA GLU A 9 -2.77 10.47 12.87
C GLU A 9 -2.72 8.96 13.16
N TYR A 10 -1.65 8.48 13.79
CA TYR A 10 -1.51 7.05 14.13
C TYR A 10 -2.47 6.61 15.24
N LEU A 11 -2.83 7.52 16.16
CA LEU A 11 -3.87 7.27 17.16
C LEU A 11 -5.23 7.07 16.49
N GLY A 12 -5.58 7.94 15.54
CA GLY A 12 -6.82 7.82 14.77
C GLY A 12 -6.90 6.52 13.97
N VAL A 13 -5.83 6.17 13.28
CA VAL A 13 -5.72 4.90 12.53
C VAL A 13 -5.84 3.70 13.47
N GLY A 14 -5.15 3.72 14.62
CA GLY A 14 -5.22 2.65 15.62
C GLY A 14 -6.63 2.43 16.17
N TYR A 15 -7.38 3.50 16.38
CA TYR A 15 -8.77 3.44 16.81
C TYR A 15 -9.69 2.79 15.78
N ILE A 16 -9.54 3.15 14.49
CA ILE A 16 -10.35 2.62 13.38
C ILE A 16 -10.05 1.13 13.14
N ILE A 17 -8.78 0.74 13.17
CA ILE A 17 -8.34 -0.64 12.88
C ILE A 17 -8.77 -1.61 14.00
N GLY A 18 -8.86 -1.13 15.23
CA GLY A 18 -9.23 -1.92 16.39
C GLY A 18 -8.10 -2.76 16.99
N PRO A 19 -8.29 -3.29 18.21
CA PRO A 19 -7.22 -3.88 19.00
C PRO A 19 -6.61 -5.16 18.43
N LYS A 20 -7.36 -5.95 17.66
CA LYS A 20 -6.85 -7.19 17.06
C LYS A 20 -5.77 -6.92 16.03
N ILE A 21 -6.02 -5.99 15.11
CA ILE A 21 -5.07 -5.66 14.04
C ILE A 21 -3.92 -4.83 14.61
N ALA A 22 -4.20 -3.90 15.52
CA ALA A 22 -3.18 -3.14 16.23
C ALA A 22 -2.21 -4.06 16.99
N GLY A 23 -2.71 -5.11 17.64
CA GLY A 23 -1.88 -6.11 18.31
C GLY A 23 -0.93 -6.86 17.36
N VAL A 24 -1.39 -7.22 16.17
CA VAL A 24 -0.54 -7.84 15.14
C VAL A 24 0.56 -6.88 14.66
N LEU A 25 0.23 -5.59 14.47
CA LEU A 25 1.21 -4.58 14.09
C LEU A 25 2.28 -4.37 15.17
N VAL A 26 1.87 -4.30 16.44
CA VAL A 26 2.81 -4.20 17.57
C VAL A 26 3.69 -5.44 17.65
N ALA A 27 3.14 -6.64 17.53
CA ALA A 27 3.90 -7.88 17.53
C ALA A 27 4.93 -7.92 16.38
N GLY A 28 4.56 -7.49 15.19
CA GLY A 28 5.48 -7.35 14.05
C GLY A 28 6.60 -6.34 14.30
N SER A 29 6.27 -5.21 14.92
CA SER A 29 7.24 -4.18 15.29
C SER A 29 8.24 -4.70 16.34
N VAL A 30 7.75 -5.36 17.39
CA VAL A 30 8.58 -5.98 18.43
C VAL A 30 9.50 -7.05 17.82
N LEU A 31 8.97 -7.93 16.98
CA LEU A 31 9.76 -8.95 16.28
C LEU A 31 10.88 -8.33 15.43
N THR A 32 10.58 -7.26 14.72
CA THR A 32 11.55 -6.58 13.86
C THR A 32 12.68 -5.94 14.67
N TRP A 33 12.35 -5.14 15.69
CA TRP A 33 13.34 -4.35 16.40
C TRP A 33 14.12 -5.17 17.45
N PHE A 34 13.51 -6.15 18.08
CA PHE A 34 14.15 -6.94 19.14
C PHE A 34 14.72 -8.27 18.67
N VAL A 35 14.27 -8.78 17.53
CA VAL A 35 14.76 -10.07 17.00
C VAL A 35 15.52 -9.90 15.68
N PHE A 36 14.87 -9.36 14.65
CA PHE A 36 15.49 -9.28 13.33
C PHE A 36 16.69 -8.33 13.27
N ASN A 37 16.57 -7.13 13.81
CA ASN A 37 17.69 -6.18 13.78
C ASN A 37 18.94 -6.69 14.52
N PRO A 38 18.89 -7.16 15.77
CA PRO A 38 20.08 -7.69 16.43
C PRO A 38 20.59 -8.98 15.77
N LEU A 39 19.70 -9.86 15.31
CA LEU A 39 20.10 -11.08 14.61
C LEU A 39 20.88 -10.75 13.33
N LEU A 40 20.36 -9.87 12.49
CA LEU A 40 21.05 -9.46 11.26
C LEU A 40 22.34 -8.70 11.54
N ALA A 41 22.41 -7.90 12.59
CA ALA A 41 23.62 -7.19 13.00
C ALA A 41 24.76 -8.15 13.42
N THR A 42 24.43 -9.33 13.95
CA THR A 42 25.43 -10.32 14.36
C THR A 42 25.84 -11.26 13.21
N VAL A 43 24.92 -11.58 12.30
CA VAL A 43 25.13 -12.56 11.23
C VAL A 43 25.66 -11.93 9.93
N VAL A 44 25.24 -10.69 9.62
CA VAL A 44 25.56 -10.05 8.35
C VAL A 44 26.70 -9.05 8.52
N PRO A 45 27.83 -9.23 7.79
CA PRO A 45 28.93 -8.27 7.79
C PRO A 45 28.50 -6.89 7.29
N GLY A 46 29.13 -5.81 7.80
CA GLY A 46 28.86 -4.45 7.38
C GLY A 46 28.96 -4.20 5.87
N ASP A 47 29.97 -4.80 5.23
CA ASP A 47 30.18 -4.70 3.76
C ASP A 47 29.00 -5.22 2.96
N VAL A 48 28.36 -6.31 3.39
CA VAL A 48 27.19 -6.88 2.72
C VAL A 48 25.98 -5.97 2.85
N ILE A 49 25.81 -5.34 4.03
CA ILE A 49 24.75 -4.35 4.26
C ILE A 49 24.99 -3.13 3.38
N ALA A 50 26.23 -2.63 3.30
CA ALA A 50 26.61 -1.50 2.46
C ALA A 50 26.39 -1.81 0.97
N ALA A 51 26.81 -2.98 0.49
CA ALA A 51 26.59 -3.42 -0.88
C ALA A 51 25.08 -3.49 -1.23
N GLN A 52 24.26 -3.94 -0.29
CA GLN A 52 22.79 -3.94 -0.47
C GLN A 52 22.22 -2.51 -0.54
N LEU A 53 22.73 -1.59 0.27
CA LEU A 53 22.32 -0.18 0.22
C LEU A 53 22.72 0.50 -1.10
N VAL A 54 23.89 0.16 -1.66
CA VAL A 54 24.31 0.61 -3.00
C VAL A 54 23.34 0.06 -4.06
N LYS A 55 23.04 -1.23 -4.01
CA LYS A 55 22.11 -1.87 -4.96
C LYS A 55 20.71 -1.27 -4.92
N LEU A 56 20.27 -0.78 -3.76
CA LEU A 56 18.98 -0.12 -3.57
C LEU A 56 19.02 1.38 -3.88
N GLY A 57 20.18 1.95 -4.24
CA GLY A 57 20.34 3.36 -4.56
C GLY A 57 20.37 4.31 -3.35
N TYR A 58 20.55 3.77 -2.14
CA TYR A 58 20.68 4.58 -0.92
C TYR A 58 22.11 5.04 -0.65
N LEU A 59 23.09 4.36 -1.20
CA LEU A 59 24.50 4.72 -1.25
C LEU A 59 24.93 4.79 -2.70
N GLN A 60 25.80 5.74 -3.04
CA GLN A 60 26.34 5.86 -4.40
C GLN A 60 27.41 4.81 -4.67
N ASP A 61 28.28 4.59 -3.70
CA ASP A 61 29.41 3.67 -3.79
C ASP A 61 29.84 3.21 -2.38
N LEU A 62 30.57 2.10 -2.30
CA LEU A 62 31.14 1.56 -1.06
C LEU A 62 32.27 2.45 -0.51
N GLN A 63 32.89 3.29 -1.36
CA GLN A 63 33.98 4.18 -0.99
C GLN A 63 33.52 5.54 -0.46
N THR A 64 32.23 5.85 -0.61
CA THR A 64 31.67 7.13 -0.16
C THR A 64 31.06 6.97 1.23
N ALA A 65 31.55 7.80 2.17
CA ALA A 65 31.00 7.83 3.53
C ALA A 65 29.61 8.46 3.55
N GLY A 66 28.71 7.96 4.42
CA GLY A 66 27.37 8.52 4.62
C GLY A 66 26.24 7.54 4.35
N GLY A 67 25.09 8.04 3.89
CA GLY A 67 23.89 7.25 3.66
C GLY A 67 23.19 6.78 4.94
N PRO A 68 22.17 5.90 4.81
CA PRO A 68 21.42 5.39 5.94
C PRO A 68 22.31 4.59 6.90
N GLY A 69 22.33 5.01 8.17
CA GLY A 69 23.15 4.38 9.20
C GLY A 69 24.59 4.90 9.26
N GLY A 70 25.00 5.85 8.39
CA GLY A 70 26.31 6.46 8.43
C GLY A 70 27.45 5.46 8.16
N TRP A 71 27.52 4.98 6.92
CA TRP A 71 28.59 4.09 6.44
C TRP A 71 29.96 4.79 6.49
N ASP A 72 30.95 4.12 7.05
CA ASP A 72 32.34 4.55 7.03
C ASP A 72 33.17 3.57 6.20
N PRO A 73 33.71 3.99 5.04
CA PRO A 73 34.49 3.12 4.16
C PRO A 73 35.85 2.74 4.73
N ILE A 74 36.38 3.47 5.73
CA ILE A 74 37.69 3.20 6.32
C ILE A 74 37.57 2.09 7.37
N THR A 75 36.57 2.16 8.23
CA THR A 75 36.36 1.18 9.32
C THR A 75 35.49 0.02 8.90
N HIS A 76 34.82 0.09 7.74
CA HIS A 76 33.84 -0.87 7.25
C HIS A 76 32.68 -1.09 8.23
N GLN A 77 32.28 -0.01 8.93
CA GLN A 77 31.26 -0.06 9.96
C GLN A 77 30.19 1.03 9.74
N PHE A 78 29.04 0.80 10.35
CA PHE A 78 27.97 1.79 10.41
C PHE A 78 27.94 2.45 11.79
N SER A 79 27.71 3.74 11.83
CA SER A 79 27.45 4.47 13.07
C SER A 79 26.15 4.03 13.73
N ASP A 80 25.15 3.64 12.93
CA ASP A 80 23.87 3.09 13.38
C ASP A 80 23.49 1.89 12.51
N TYR A 81 23.86 0.71 12.98
CA TYR A 81 23.53 -0.58 12.34
C TYR A 81 22.03 -0.83 12.23
N ALA A 82 21.23 -0.35 13.20
CA ALA A 82 19.80 -0.60 13.19
C ALA A 82 19.12 0.11 12.01
N VAL A 83 19.51 1.35 11.73
CA VAL A 83 19.01 2.12 10.58
C VAL A 83 19.48 1.51 9.27
N ALA A 84 20.75 1.09 9.18
CA ALA A 84 21.30 0.46 7.99
C ALA A 84 20.57 -0.85 7.64
N ILE A 85 20.42 -1.75 8.59
CA ILE A 85 19.73 -3.04 8.44
C ILE A 85 18.24 -2.83 8.10
N TYR A 86 17.58 -1.91 8.78
CA TYR A 86 16.19 -1.59 8.48
C TYR A 86 16.00 -1.18 7.02
N ARG A 87 16.86 -0.31 6.50
CA ARG A 87 16.78 0.16 5.11
C ARG A 87 17.20 -0.89 4.10
N ALA A 88 18.23 -1.69 4.41
CA ALA A 88 18.76 -2.71 3.51
C ALA A 88 17.83 -3.92 3.37
N PHE A 89 17.26 -4.40 4.47
CA PHE A 89 16.55 -5.69 4.51
C PHE A 89 15.13 -5.59 5.03
N VAL A 90 14.90 -5.03 6.22
CA VAL A 90 13.60 -5.09 6.89
C VAL A 90 12.51 -4.41 6.08
N ARG A 91 12.79 -3.24 5.54
CA ARG A 91 11.85 -2.50 4.69
C ARG A 91 11.46 -3.29 3.43
N GLN A 92 12.43 -3.99 2.82
CA GLN A 92 12.19 -4.78 1.61
C GLN A 92 11.35 -6.03 1.93
N ILE A 93 11.65 -6.70 3.03
CA ILE A 93 10.87 -7.84 3.54
C ILE A 93 9.42 -7.39 3.82
N GLY A 94 9.26 -6.25 4.50
CA GLY A 94 7.95 -5.68 4.79
C GLY A 94 7.16 -5.36 3.52
N ALA A 95 7.79 -4.72 2.54
CA ALA A 95 7.17 -4.41 1.26
C ALA A 95 6.74 -5.69 0.52
N GLY A 96 7.60 -6.71 0.51
CA GLY A 96 7.28 -8.02 -0.08
C GLY A 96 6.12 -8.72 0.63
N ALA A 97 6.07 -8.66 1.96
CA ALA A 97 4.99 -9.24 2.74
C ALA A 97 3.63 -8.56 2.46
N VAL A 98 3.62 -7.22 2.35
CA VAL A 98 2.42 -6.45 1.99
C VAL A 98 1.97 -6.78 0.57
N ALA A 99 2.89 -6.85 -0.38
CA ALA A 99 2.59 -7.23 -1.76
C ALA A 99 1.98 -8.64 -1.82
N ALA A 100 2.62 -9.62 -1.17
CA ALA A 100 2.11 -11.00 -1.13
C ALA A 100 0.73 -11.08 -0.48
N GLY A 101 0.52 -10.39 0.65
CA GLY A 101 -0.78 -10.32 1.32
C GLY A 101 -1.86 -9.69 0.44
N GLY A 102 -1.51 -8.62 -0.29
CA GLY A 102 -2.39 -7.99 -1.28
C GLY A 102 -2.79 -8.93 -2.41
N PHE A 103 -1.83 -9.67 -2.98
CA PHE A 103 -2.10 -10.66 -4.01
C PHE A 103 -3.02 -11.78 -3.53
N ILE A 104 -2.75 -12.34 -2.33
CA ILE A 104 -3.59 -13.39 -1.75
C ILE A 104 -5.03 -12.89 -1.54
N THR A 105 -5.18 -11.67 -1.02
CA THR A 105 -6.49 -11.04 -0.82
C THR A 105 -7.21 -10.82 -2.14
N LEU A 106 -6.50 -10.33 -3.15
CA LEU A 106 -7.05 -10.13 -4.49
C LEU A 106 -7.60 -11.45 -5.07
N ILE A 107 -6.78 -12.52 -5.03
CA ILE A 107 -7.18 -13.84 -5.54
C ILE A 107 -8.43 -14.36 -4.79
N LYS A 108 -8.48 -14.21 -3.46
CA LYS A 108 -9.66 -14.60 -2.67
C LYS A 108 -10.90 -13.78 -2.99
N THR A 109 -10.74 -12.54 -3.41
CA THR A 109 -11.86 -11.62 -3.68
C THR A 109 -12.39 -11.75 -5.12
N ILE A 110 -11.58 -12.28 -6.06
CA ILE A 110 -11.99 -12.50 -7.46
C ILE A 110 -13.35 -13.22 -7.59
N PRO A 111 -13.62 -14.36 -6.90
CA PRO A 111 -14.91 -15.04 -7.02
C PRO A 111 -16.09 -14.16 -6.60
N THR A 112 -15.90 -13.36 -5.54
CA THR A 112 -16.92 -12.42 -5.07
C THR A 112 -17.17 -11.31 -6.08
N ILE A 113 -16.11 -10.76 -6.70
CA ILE A 113 -16.23 -9.75 -7.75
C ILE A 113 -16.99 -10.32 -8.95
N ILE A 114 -16.65 -11.54 -9.39
CA ILE A 114 -17.33 -12.20 -10.51
C ILE A 114 -18.80 -12.47 -10.20
N SER A 115 -19.12 -12.94 -8.99
CA SER A 115 -20.50 -13.20 -8.57
C SER A 115 -21.32 -11.91 -8.50
N SER A 116 -20.74 -10.83 -7.96
CA SER A 116 -21.38 -9.51 -7.91
C SER A 116 -21.61 -8.95 -9.30
N PHE A 117 -20.64 -9.12 -10.20
CA PHE A 117 -20.77 -8.68 -11.60
C PHE A 117 -21.88 -9.47 -12.34
N LYS A 118 -21.93 -10.80 -12.16
CA LYS A 118 -23.01 -11.63 -12.70
C LYS A 118 -24.37 -11.24 -12.14
N GLY A 119 -24.45 -10.96 -10.83
CA GLY A 119 -25.67 -10.49 -10.18
C GLY A 119 -26.15 -9.16 -10.77
N SER A 120 -25.23 -8.19 -10.95
CA SER A 120 -25.54 -6.90 -11.56
C SER A 120 -26.00 -7.02 -13.01
N LEU A 121 -25.36 -7.90 -13.79
CA LEU A 121 -25.79 -8.17 -15.18
C LEU A 121 -27.14 -8.90 -15.22
N GLY A 122 -27.40 -9.78 -14.26
CA GLY A 122 -28.69 -10.47 -14.09
C GLY A 122 -29.82 -9.51 -13.77
N SER A 123 -29.59 -8.53 -12.89
CA SER A 123 -30.59 -7.51 -12.54
C SER A 123 -30.92 -6.58 -13.69
N ILE A 124 -29.95 -6.27 -14.58
CA ILE A 124 -30.21 -5.50 -15.81
C ILE A 124 -31.22 -6.24 -16.73
N ARG A 125 -31.17 -7.57 -16.70
CA ARG A 125 -32.04 -8.43 -17.55
C ARG A 125 -33.39 -8.71 -16.88
N ALA A 126 -33.41 -8.72 -15.54
CA ALA A 126 -34.62 -8.98 -14.75
C ALA A 126 -35.48 -7.71 -14.53
N GLU A 127 -34.95 -6.51 -14.70
CA GLU A 127 -35.66 -5.21 -14.52
C GLU A 127 -36.92 -5.06 -15.41
N LYS A 128 -37.11 -5.99 -16.34
CA LYS A 128 -38.32 -6.03 -17.18
C LYS A 128 -39.53 -6.72 -16.56
N THR A 129 -39.37 -7.45 -15.45
CA THR A 129 -40.44 -8.35 -14.98
C THR A 129 -40.93 -8.12 -13.54
N GLU A 130 -40.22 -7.37 -12.69
CA GLU A 130 -40.50 -7.30 -11.24
C GLU A 130 -40.75 -5.92 -10.65
N ASN A 131 -41.44 -5.05 -11.37
CA ASN A 131 -41.75 -3.68 -10.90
C ASN A 131 -42.88 -3.55 -9.86
N ALA A 132 -43.38 -4.66 -9.27
CA ALA A 132 -44.65 -4.58 -8.51
C ALA A 132 -44.52 -4.60 -6.98
N THR A 133 -43.38 -4.94 -6.37
CA THR A 133 -43.36 -5.18 -4.90
C THR A 133 -42.16 -4.60 -4.12
N ILE A 134 -41.27 -3.86 -4.75
CA ILE A 134 -40.10 -3.29 -4.07
C ILE A 134 -40.46 -1.93 -3.46
N LYS A 135 -40.20 -1.76 -2.15
CA LYS A 135 -40.41 -0.47 -1.45
C LYS A 135 -39.58 0.62 -2.13
N ARG A 136 -40.14 1.83 -2.21
CA ARG A 136 -39.51 2.99 -2.86
C ARG A 136 -38.10 3.32 -2.32
N THR A 137 -37.81 2.96 -1.08
CA THR A 137 -36.50 3.13 -0.41
C THR A 137 -35.45 2.11 -0.85
N ASP A 138 -35.87 0.98 -1.40
CA ASP A 138 -34.98 -0.11 -1.84
C ASP A 138 -34.80 -0.12 -3.37
N ARG A 139 -35.27 0.93 -4.05
CA ARG A 139 -35.04 1.10 -5.48
C ARG A 139 -33.68 1.70 -5.74
N ASP A 140 -32.78 0.89 -6.25
CA ASP A 140 -31.51 1.34 -6.81
C ASP A 140 -31.73 2.20 -8.08
N LEU A 141 -30.79 3.08 -8.35
CA LEU A 141 -30.76 3.87 -9.59
C LEU A 141 -30.71 2.94 -10.79
N SER A 142 -31.56 3.17 -11.79
CA SER A 142 -31.52 2.35 -13.00
C SER A 142 -30.13 2.37 -13.64
N VAL A 143 -29.64 1.19 -14.05
CA VAL A 143 -28.30 1.03 -14.65
C VAL A 143 -28.09 1.98 -15.83
N LYS A 144 -29.15 2.31 -16.57
CA LYS A 144 -29.11 3.31 -17.63
C LYS A 144 -28.69 4.69 -17.13
N ILE A 145 -29.28 5.14 -16.00
CA ILE A 145 -28.93 6.45 -15.40
C ILE A 145 -27.49 6.45 -14.92
N VAL A 146 -27.04 5.36 -14.32
CA VAL A 146 -25.63 5.21 -13.87
C VAL A 146 -24.68 5.25 -15.06
N LEU A 147 -24.98 4.52 -16.12
CA LEU A 147 -24.13 4.43 -17.29
C LEU A 147 -24.06 5.74 -18.07
N TRP A 148 -25.18 6.39 -18.31
CA TRP A 148 -25.23 7.70 -18.96
C TRP A 148 -24.66 8.80 -18.07
N GLY A 149 -24.90 8.74 -16.77
CA GLY A 149 -24.35 9.67 -15.78
C GLY A 149 -22.83 9.58 -15.70
N SER A 150 -22.27 8.37 -15.61
CA SER A 150 -20.82 8.17 -15.57
C SER A 150 -20.14 8.60 -16.88
N LEU A 151 -20.75 8.29 -18.03
CA LEU A 151 -20.23 8.70 -19.33
C LEU A 151 -20.28 10.22 -19.51
N GLY A 152 -21.36 10.86 -19.05
CA GLY A 152 -21.48 12.31 -19.02
C GLY A 152 -20.46 12.97 -18.10
N LEU A 153 -20.16 12.36 -16.95
CA LEU A 153 -19.18 12.86 -15.99
C LEU A 153 -17.75 12.74 -16.53
N ILE A 154 -17.42 11.62 -17.18
CA ILE A 154 -16.15 11.43 -17.87
C ILE A 154 -15.96 12.48 -18.97
N LEU A 155 -16.99 12.71 -19.77
CA LEU A 155 -16.95 13.70 -20.84
C LEU A 155 -16.79 15.11 -20.30
N LEU A 156 -17.49 15.44 -19.21
CA LEU A 156 -17.37 16.73 -18.53
C LEU A 156 -15.98 16.93 -17.95
N MET A 157 -15.41 15.91 -17.31
CA MET A 157 -14.03 15.97 -16.78
C MET A 157 -12.98 16.12 -17.89
N THR A 158 -13.21 15.51 -19.06
CA THR A 158 -12.30 15.63 -20.21
C THR A 158 -12.30 17.03 -20.80
N ILE A 159 -13.43 17.73 -20.77
CA ILE A 159 -13.61 19.09 -21.33
C ILE A 159 -13.08 20.16 -20.36
N MET A 160 -13.06 19.89 -19.04
CA MET A 160 -12.59 20.88 -18.08
C MET A 160 -11.10 21.18 -18.20
N PRO A 161 -10.71 22.44 -18.46
CA PRO A 161 -9.29 22.80 -18.67
C PRO A 161 -8.47 22.84 -17.38
N GLN A 162 -9.10 22.73 -16.20
CA GLN A 162 -8.46 22.83 -14.89
C GLN A 162 -7.86 21.50 -14.41
N ILE A 163 -8.10 20.39 -15.10
CA ILE A 163 -7.51 19.10 -14.72
C ILE A 163 -6.10 19.01 -15.31
N PRO A 164 -5.05 18.83 -14.48
CA PRO A 164 -3.68 18.74 -14.96
C PRO A 164 -3.49 17.50 -15.84
N GLY A 165 -3.15 17.72 -17.09
CA GLY A 165 -2.87 16.68 -18.08
C GLY A 165 -2.80 17.28 -19.48
N ASP A 166 -1.66 17.10 -20.17
CA ASP A 166 -1.39 17.70 -21.48
C ASP A 166 -2.06 16.96 -22.66
N GLY A 167 -2.93 15.99 -22.40
CA GLY A 167 -3.62 15.23 -23.43
C GLY A 167 -4.93 14.61 -22.99
N VAL A 168 -5.82 14.34 -23.95
CA VAL A 168 -7.13 13.71 -23.70
C VAL A 168 -6.97 12.34 -23.03
N LEU A 169 -5.95 11.58 -23.41
CA LEU A 169 -5.63 10.25 -22.83
C LEU A 169 -5.15 10.33 -21.39
N SER A 170 -4.38 11.35 -21.02
CA SER A 170 -3.92 11.53 -19.63
C SER A 170 -5.07 11.94 -18.70
N LYS A 171 -6.02 12.75 -19.21
CA LYS A 171 -7.22 13.15 -18.48
C LYS A 171 -8.23 12.01 -18.29
N LEU A 172 -8.17 10.99 -19.12
CA LEU A 172 -9.06 9.82 -19.08
C LEU A 172 -8.52 8.72 -18.15
N LEU A 173 -7.21 8.78 -17.81
CA LEU A 173 -6.49 7.82 -16.96
C LEU A 173 -6.36 8.28 -15.49
N ILE A 174 -6.72 9.52 -15.16
CA ILE A 174 -6.80 10.08 -13.81
C ILE A 174 -8.20 9.90 -13.26
#